data_1e9bafd0d36832595a3689ff708c1f1c
#
_entry.id   1e9bafd0d36832595a3689ff708c1f1c
#
_cell.length_a   1.000
_cell.length_b   1.000
_cell.length_c   1.000
_cell.angle_alpha   90.00
_cell.angle_beta   90.00
_cell.angle_gamma   90.00
#
_symmetry.space_group_name_H-M   'P 1'
#
loop_
_entity.id
_entity.type
_entity.pdbx_description
1 polymer ?
#
loop_
_entity_poly.entity_id
_entity_poly.type
_entity_poly.pdbx_seq_one_letter_code
_entity_poly.pdbx_strand_id
1 'polypeptide(L)'
;IIMDHEGIALSKRRITLSTSGVVPEMQRCGEELGVNLAVSLHAVTDELRDVLVPINRKYPIRELMAACRAYPGANNARRITYEYVMLDGINDSPADARALAKLVKGTPAKFNLIPFNPWPGVPYTCSSNNAMHRFADILNDAGYSAPIRLPRGRDIMAACGQLKSASERQRRTRQADE
;
A
#
# COMPACT_ATOMS: atom_id res chain seq x y z
N ILE A 1 1.15 9.09 -23.57
CA ILE A 1 -0.26 9.52 -23.71
C ILE A 1 -0.69 10.40 -22.53
N ILE A 2 -0.56 9.92 -21.24
CA ILE A 2 -1.10 10.66 -20.07
C ILE A 2 -0.37 12.00 -19.84
N MET A 3 0.95 12.03 -19.97
CA MET A 3 1.79 13.23 -19.79
C MET A 3 2.16 13.92 -21.09
N ASP A 4 1.81 13.34 -22.22
CA ASP A 4 2.11 13.85 -23.54
C ASP A 4 1.32 15.11 -23.82
N HIS A 5 1.95 16.13 -24.41
CA HIS A 5 1.31 17.41 -24.75
C HIS A 5 0.23 17.26 -25.83
N GLU A 6 0.38 16.27 -26.70
CA GLU A 6 -0.62 15.92 -27.72
C GLU A 6 -1.66 14.91 -27.21
N GLY A 7 -1.50 14.43 -25.95
CA GLY A 7 -2.41 13.49 -25.28
C GLY A 7 -3.26 14.17 -24.21
N ILE A 8 -3.38 13.53 -23.03
CA ILE A 8 -4.20 14.04 -21.91
C ILE A 8 -3.52 15.24 -21.20
N ALA A 9 -2.21 15.41 -21.39
CA ALA A 9 -1.39 16.51 -20.85
C ALA A 9 -1.46 16.69 -19.33
N LEU A 10 -1.60 15.62 -18.56
CA LEU A 10 -1.60 15.71 -17.10
C LEU A 10 -0.19 15.98 -16.56
N SER A 11 -0.10 16.96 -15.67
CA SER A 11 1.15 17.23 -14.95
C SER A 11 1.58 15.99 -14.13
N LYS A 12 2.88 15.64 -14.19
CA LYS A 12 3.46 14.56 -13.41
C LYS A 12 3.18 14.64 -11.89
N ARG A 13 2.91 15.84 -11.36
CA ARG A 13 2.52 16.05 -9.96
C ARG A 13 1.13 15.51 -9.62
N ARG A 14 0.28 15.28 -10.62
CA ARG A 14 -1.08 14.75 -10.48
C ARG A 14 -1.14 13.24 -10.70
N ILE A 15 -0.03 12.62 -11.10
CA ILE A 15 0.07 11.21 -11.39
C ILE A 15 0.77 10.52 -10.23
N THR A 16 0.20 9.42 -9.76
CA THR A 16 0.80 8.56 -8.74
C THR A 16 0.89 7.14 -9.28
N LEU A 17 2.09 6.58 -9.32
CA LEU A 17 2.31 5.17 -9.59
C LEU A 17 2.17 4.40 -8.29
N SER A 18 1.32 3.36 -8.28
CA SER A 18 1.23 2.39 -7.18
C SER A 18 2.05 1.16 -7.51
N THR A 19 2.82 0.68 -6.53
CA THR A 19 3.64 -0.54 -6.65
C THR A 19 3.60 -1.35 -5.37
N SER A 20 3.71 -2.66 -5.49
CA SER A 20 3.95 -3.57 -4.35
C SER A 20 5.43 -3.72 -4.01
N GLY A 21 6.33 -3.02 -4.72
CA GLY A 21 7.76 -3.00 -4.41
C GLY A 21 8.64 -3.72 -5.43
N VAL A 22 8.40 -3.53 -6.73
CA VAL A 22 9.33 -3.94 -7.81
C VAL A 22 10.49 -2.96 -7.82
N VAL A 23 11.47 -3.19 -6.94
CA VAL A 23 12.54 -2.24 -6.61
C VAL A 23 13.29 -1.69 -7.84
N PRO A 24 13.75 -2.48 -8.81
CA PRO A 24 14.45 -1.94 -9.98
C PRO A 24 13.60 -0.97 -10.80
N GLU A 25 12.31 -1.26 -10.97
CA GLU A 25 11.40 -0.45 -11.76
C GLU A 25 10.98 0.84 -11.03
N MET A 26 11.05 0.87 -9.70
CA MET A 26 10.79 2.08 -8.93
C MET A 26 11.82 3.17 -9.25
N GLN A 27 13.10 2.82 -9.23
CA GLN A 27 14.17 3.78 -9.55
C GLN A 27 14.00 4.31 -10.98
N ARG A 28 13.84 3.40 -11.94
CA ARG A 28 13.64 3.74 -13.34
C ARG A 28 12.44 4.65 -13.57
N CYS A 29 11.31 4.36 -12.91
CA CYS A 29 10.12 5.20 -12.95
C CYS A 29 10.39 6.61 -12.42
N GLY A 30 11.13 6.73 -11.32
CA GLY A 30 11.51 8.02 -10.74
C GLY A 30 12.39 8.85 -11.66
N GLU A 31 13.36 8.24 -12.32
CA GLU A 31 14.30 8.88 -13.24
C GLU A 31 13.62 9.29 -14.55
N GLU A 32 12.89 8.38 -15.20
CA GLU A 32 12.30 8.60 -16.51
C GLU A 32 11.03 9.46 -16.45
N LEU A 33 10.15 9.22 -15.46
CA LEU A 33 8.83 9.84 -15.41
C LEU A 33 8.71 10.90 -14.30
N GLY A 34 9.36 10.70 -13.17
CA GLY A 34 9.33 11.61 -12.04
C GLY A 34 7.93 11.84 -11.47
N VAL A 35 7.04 10.85 -11.53
CA VAL A 35 5.69 10.88 -10.96
C VAL A 35 5.71 10.63 -9.45
N ASN A 36 4.58 10.83 -8.75
CA ASN A 36 4.50 10.46 -7.34
C ASN A 36 4.48 8.93 -7.17
N LEU A 37 4.90 8.47 -6.00
CA LEU A 37 4.98 7.04 -5.70
C LEU A 37 4.03 6.68 -4.56
N ALA A 38 3.30 5.58 -4.71
CA ALA A 38 2.57 4.90 -3.65
C ALA A 38 3.09 3.45 -3.54
N VAL A 39 3.38 3.01 -2.32
CA VAL A 39 3.95 1.70 -2.03
C VAL A 39 3.01 0.90 -1.14
N SER A 40 2.55 -0.25 -1.63
CA SER A 40 1.81 -1.24 -0.84
C SER A 40 2.76 -1.93 0.14
N LEU A 41 2.83 -1.40 1.37
CA LEU A 41 3.75 -1.89 2.40
C LEU A 41 3.13 -3.00 3.25
N HIS A 42 2.00 -2.73 3.91
CA HIS A 42 1.11 -3.62 4.63
C HIS A 42 1.70 -4.35 5.85
N ALA A 43 3.00 -4.32 6.07
CA ALA A 43 3.68 -4.94 7.21
C ALA A 43 4.96 -4.19 7.58
N VAL A 44 5.44 -4.42 8.79
CA VAL A 44 6.68 -3.82 9.32
C VAL A 44 7.80 -4.83 9.48
N THR A 45 7.52 -6.13 9.26
CA THR A 45 8.49 -7.23 9.27
C THR A 45 8.45 -8.01 7.97
N ASP A 46 9.58 -8.60 7.59
CA ASP A 46 9.68 -9.39 6.36
C ASP A 46 8.80 -10.66 6.43
N GLU A 47 8.73 -11.31 7.60
CA GLU A 47 7.95 -12.53 7.81
C GLU A 47 6.46 -12.29 7.49
N LEU A 48 5.89 -11.21 8.00
CA LEU A 48 4.50 -10.88 7.72
C LEU A 48 4.33 -10.39 6.29
N ARG A 49 5.29 -9.61 5.79
CA ARG A 49 5.20 -9.07 4.43
C ARG A 49 5.34 -10.15 3.37
N ASP A 50 6.10 -11.21 3.63
CA ASP A 50 6.22 -12.38 2.73
C ASP A 50 4.87 -13.10 2.53
N VAL A 51 4.00 -13.02 3.53
CA VAL A 51 2.64 -13.59 3.47
C VAL A 51 1.68 -12.63 2.77
N LEU A 52 1.68 -11.35 3.16
CA LEU A 52 0.72 -10.36 2.66
C LEU A 52 1.08 -9.83 1.27
N VAL A 53 2.38 -9.72 0.97
CA VAL A 53 2.94 -9.14 -0.26
C VAL A 53 4.10 -10.01 -0.75
N PRO A 54 3.88 -11.16 -1.39
CA PRO A 54 4.90 -12.17 -1.67
C PRO A 54 6.12 -11.71 -2.47
N ILE A 55 6.05 -10.60 -3.19
CA ILE A 55 7.21 -10.01 -3.86
C ILE A 55 8.32 -9.59 -2.88
N ASN A 56 7.99 -9.48 -1.58
CA ASN A 56 8.94 -9.20 -0.52
C ASN A 56 10.07 -10.24 -0.45
N ARG A 57 9.78 -11.49 -0.76
CA ARG A 57 10.79 -12.56 -0.83
C ARG A 57 11.91 -12.26 -1.84
N LYS A 58 11.58 -11.51 -2.88
CA LYS A 58 12.56 -11.06 -3.89
C LYS A 58 13.20 -9.71 -3.53
N TYR A 59 12.42 -8.81 -2.95
CA TYR A 59 12.83 -7.47 -2.55
C TYR A 59 12.40 -7.21 -1.10
N PRO A 60 13.22 -7.61 -0.11
CA PRO A 60 12.91 -7.44 1.31
C PRO A 60 12.68 -5.97 1.69
N ILE A 61 12.01 -5.75 2.82
CA ILE A 61 11.69 -4.40 3.34
C ILE A 61 12.92 -3.49 3.35
N ARG A 62 14.10 -4.03 3.71
CA ARG A 62 15.34 -3.25 3.72
C ARG A 62 15.66 -2.65 2.34
N GLU A 63 15.55 -3.45 1.28
CA GLU A 63 15.83 -3.02 -0.09
C GLU A 63 14.74 -2.07 -0.59
N LEU A 64 13.48 -2.38 -0.32
CA LEU A 64 12.34 -1.53 -0.63
C LEU A 64 12.50 -0.14 0.00
N MET A 65 12.85 -0.07 1.27
CA MET A 65 13.05 1.19 1.98
C MET A 65 14.27 1.97 1.48
N ALA A 66 15.34 1.28 1.07
CA ALA A 66 16.48 1.92 0.42
C ALA A 66 16.07 2.56 -0.91
N ALA A 67 15.30 1.86 -1.74
CA ALA A 67 14.76 2.39 -3.00
C ALA A 67 13.81 3.59 -2.76
N CYS A 68 12.98 3.54 -1.73
CA CYS A 68 12.11 4.66 -1.35
C CYS A 68 12.92 5.90 -0.95
N ARG A 69 14.01 5.75 -0.18
CA ARG A 69 14.88 6.86 0.21
C ARG A 69 15.60 7.48 -0.99
N ALA A 70 15.97 6.64 -1.97
CA ALA A 70 16.65 7.06 -3.18
C ALA A 70 15.71 7.56 -4.28
N TYR A 71 14.37 7.45 -4.08
CA TYR A 71 13.40 7.76 -5.13
C TYR A 71 13.49 9.21 -5.60
N PRO A 72 13.81 9.47 -6.87
CA PRO A 72 13.98 10.81 -7.41
C PRO A 72 12.69 11.64 -7.31
N GLY A 73 12.82 12.86 -6.82
CA GLY A 73 11.68 13.79 -6.71
C GLY A 73 10.84 13.62 -5.45
N ALA A 74 11.13 12.65 -4.57
CA ALA A 74 10.53 12.59 -3.25
C ALA A 74 11.03 13.75 -2.38
N ASN A 75 10.11 14.53 -1.82
CA ASN A 75 10.41 15.66 -0.93
C ASN A 75 9.18 15.99 -0.06
N ASN A 76 9.27 16.99 0.81
CA ASN A 76 8.18 17.35 1.73
C ASN A 76 6.86 17.74 1.02
N ALA A 77 6.91 18.25 -0.20
CA ALA A 77 5.72 18.55 -1.01
C ALA A 77 5.22 17.34 -1.81
N ARG A 78 6.10 16.37 -2.07
CA ARG A 78 5.84 15.17 -2.86
C ARG A 78 6.26 13.92 -2.07
N ARG A 79 5.53 13.66 -1.00
CA ARG A 79 5.79 12.53 -0.08
C ARG A 79 5.44 11.21 -0.75
N ILE A 80 6.22 10.18 -0.47
CA ILE A 80 5.86 8.81 -0.80
C ILE A 80 4.64 8.42 0.04
N THR A 81 3.63 7.85 -0.60
CA THR A 81 2.45 7.31 0.08
C THR A 81 2.70 5.85 0.42
N TYR A 82 2.66 5.50 1.70
CA TYR A 82 2.66 4.09 2.12
C TYR A 82 1.23 3.63 2.37
N GLU A 83 0.78 2.70 1.54
CA GLU A 83 -0.51 2.04 1.69
C GLU A 83 -0.38 0.94 2.75
N TYR A 84 -1.27 0.96 3.75
CA TYR A 84 -1.23 0.03 4.86
C TYR A 84 -2.63 -0.48 5.18
N VAL A 85 -2.90 -1.74 4.82
CA VAL A 85 -4.17 -2.40 5.12
C VAL A 85 -4.22 -2.78 6.60
N MET A 86 -5.32 -2.48 7.27
CA MET A 86 -5.50 -2.70 8.71
C MET A 86 -6.20 -4.04 8.96
N LEU A 87 -5.44 -5.01 9.47
CA LEU A 87 -5.87 -6.39 9.76
C LEU A 87 -5.91 -6.60 11.28
N ASP A 88 -7.08 -6.95 11.79
CA ASP A 88 -7.33 -7.12 13.23
C ASP A 88 -6.40 -8.15 13.87
N GLY A 89 -5.70 -7.75 14.91
CA GLY A 89 -4.75 -8.59 15.68
C GLY A 89 -3.51 -9.05 14.92
N ILE A 90 -3.25 -8.53 13.71
CA ILE A 90 -2.14 -8.98 12.86
C ILE A 90 -1.09 -7.89 12.67
N ASN A 91 -1.51 -6.70 12.25
CA ASN A 91 -0.60 -5.60 11.93
C ASN A 91 -1.08 -4.24 12.45
N ASP A 92 -2.04 -4.24 13.37
CA ASP A 92 -2.75 -3.05 13.84
C ASP A 92 -2.41 -2.63 15.29
N SER A 93 -1.40 -3.26 15.88
CA SER A 93 -1.00 -2.95 17.25
C SER A 93 -0.29 -1.58 17.36
N PRO A 94 -0.31 -0.95 18.55
CA PRO A 94 0.49 0.24 18.81
C PRO A 94 2.00 0.03 18.61
N ALA A 95 2.48 -1.21 18.76
CA ALA A 95 3.88 -1.56 18.50
C ALA A 95 4.18 -1.50 17.00
N ASP A 96 3.27 -2.01 16.16
CA ASP A 96 3.39 -1.93 14.70
C ASP A 96 3.37 -0.48 14.22
N ALA A 97 2.51 0.38 14.76
CA ALA A 97 2.49 1.80 14.42
C ALA A 97 3.83 2.49 14.71
N ARG A 98 4.42 2.22 15.89
CA ARG A 98 5.74 2.77 16.26
C ARG A 98 6.86 2.18 15.37
N ALA A 99 6.81 0.89 15.06
CA ALA A 99 7.76 0.25 14.17
C ALA A 99 7.66 0.82 12.75
N LEU A 100 6.43 1.07 12.26
CA LEU A 100 6.18 1.69 10.96
C LEU A 100 6.75 3.11 10.88
N ALA A 101 6.51 3.94 11.90
CA ALA A 101 7.08 5.29 11.98
C ALA A 101 8.62 5.25 11.95
N LYS A 102 9.23 4.30 12.68
CA LYS A 102 10.69 4.10 12.70
C LYS A 102 11.22 3.63 11.34
N LEU A 103 10.49 2.72 10.68
CA LEU A 103 10.88 2.12 9.39
C LEU A 103 11.01 3.18 8.29
N VAL A 104 10.07 4.13 8.22
CA VAL A 104 10.06 5.18 7.18
C VAL A 104 10.90 6.41 7.55
N LYS A 105 11.54 6.41 8.72
CA LYS A 105 12.38 7.54 9.15
C LYS A 105 13.44 7.87 8.10
N GLY A 106 13.56 9.18 7.81
CA GLY A 106 14.48 9.68 6.78
C GLY A 106 13.90 9.65 5.34
N THR A 107 12.63 9.25 5.17
CA THR A 107 11.92 9.35 3.90
C THR A 107 10.80 10.38 4.02
N PRO A 108 10.60 11.28 3.05
CA PRO A 108 9.40 12.11 2.99
C PRO A 108 8.17 11.22 2.81
N ALA A 109 7.45 10.93 3.88
CA ALA A 109 6.41 9.91 3.93
C ALA A 109 5.05 10.47 4.34
N LYS A 110 3.99 9.85 3.84
CA LYS A 110 2.63 9.89 4.36
C LYS A 110 2.03 8.49 4.28
N PHE A 111 1.08 8.21 5.13
CA PHE A 111 0.38 6.94 5.14
C PHE A 111 -1.03 7.06 4.58
N ASN A 112 -1.56 5.96 4.10
CA ASN A 112 -2.94 5.78 3.74
C ASN A 112 -3.40 4.48 4.43
N LEU A 113 -4.09 4.61 5.57
CA LEU A 113 -4.57 3.48 6.34
C LEU A 113 -5.87 2.98 5.71
N ILE A 114 -5.89 1.72 5.31
CA ILE A 114 -6.98 1.12 4.54
C ILE A 114 -7.70 0.11 5.43
N PRO A 115 -8.95 0.38 5.87
CA PRO A 115 -9.76 -0.63 6.52
C PRO A 115 -9.89 -1.85 5.62
N PHE A 116 -9.56 -3.02 6.16
CA PHE A 116 -9.66 -4.26 5.39
C PHE A 116 -11.11 -4.55 5.01
N ASN A 117 -11.32 -4.94 3.77
CA ASN A 117 -12.63 -5.30 3.27
C ASN A 117 -12.67 -6.82 3.07
N PRO A 118 -13.26 -7.59 3.99
CA PRO A 118 -13.23 -9.04 3.93
C PRO A 118 -14.04 -9.58 2.75
N TRP A 119 -13.60 -10.72 2.21
CA TRP A 119 -14.34 -11.49 1.21
C TRP A 119 -14.44 -12.96 1.65
N PRO A 120 -15.41 -13.73 1.13
CA PRO A 120 -15.57 -15.13 1.53
C PRO A 120 -14.32 -15.98 1.33
N GLY A 121 -13.89 -16.67 2.40
CA GLY A 121 -12.72 -17.58 2.37
C GLY A 121 -11.38 -16.91 2.69
N VAL A 122 -11.35 -15.62 3.04
CA VAL A 122 -10.14 -14.98 3.57
C VAL A 122 -10.09 -15.15 5.09
N PRO A 123 -8.89 -15.45 5.68
CA PRO A 123 -8.77 -15.66 7.12
C PRO A 123 -8.59 -14.37 7.94
N TYR A 124 -8.77 -13.21 7.32
CA TYR A 124 -8.50 -11.90 7.94
C TYR A 124 -9.80 -11.14 8.21
N THR A 125 -9.77 -10.34 9.27
CA THR A 125 -10.85 -9.42 9.66
C THR A 125 -10.35 -7.98 9.67
N CYS A 126 -11.27 -7.02 9.57
CA CYS A 126 -10.95 -5.61 9.62
C CYS A 126 -10.68 -5.18 11.06
N SER A 127 -9.64 -4.42 11.28
CA SER A 127 -9.35 -3.78 12.56
C SER A 127 -10.54 -2.96 13.06
N SER A 128 -10.72 -2.88 14.37
CA SER A 128 -11.74 -2.02 14.98
C SER A 128 -11.44 -0.54 14.71
N ASN A 129 -12.49 0.29 14.70
CA ASN A 129 -12.32 1.74 14.55
C ASN A 129 -11.35 2.32 15.61
N ASN A 130 -11.46 1.85 16.86
CA ASN A 130 -10.59 2.31 17.94
C ASN A 130 -9.11 1.94 17.69
N ALA A 131 -8.83 0.74 17.19
CA ALA A 131 -7.48 0.31 16.83
C ALA A 131 -6.93 1.18 15.69
N MET A 132 -7.71 1.40 14.64
CA MET A 132 -7.32 2.23 13.49
C MET A 132 -7.03 3.68 13.89
N HIS A 133 -7.89 4.29 14.71
CA HIS A 133 -7.66 5.66 15.19
C HIS A 133 -6.41 5.75 16.08
N ARG A 134 -6.24 4.84 17.02
CA ARG A 134 -5.02 4.78 17.86
C ARG A 134 -3.75 4.61 17.03
N PHE A 135 -3.81 3.78 16.00
CA PHE A 135 -2.69 3.59 15.07
C PHE A 135 -2.37 4.87 14.31
N ALA A 136 -3.41 5.55 13.78
CA ALA A 136 -3.28 6.82 13.09
C ALA A 136 -2.70 7.92 14.01
N ASP A 137 -3.16 8.00 15.26
CA ASP A 137 -2.68 8.99 16.25
C ASP A 137 -1.18 8.81 16.51
N ILE A 138 -0.71 7.57 16.72
CA ILE A 138 0.73 7.29 16.91
C ILE A 138 1.56 7.75 15.71
N LEU A 139 1.08 7.56 14.49
CA LEU A 139 1.77 8.02 13.30
C LEU A 139 1.75 9.54 13.15
N ASN A 140 0.60 10.17 13.47
CA ASN A 140 0.46 11.62 13.46
C ASN A 140 1.37 12.29 14.52
N ASP A 141 1.44 11.74 15.73
CA ASP A 141 2.32 12.18 16.80
C ASP A 141 3.80 12.04 16.42
N ALA A 142 4.13 11.05 15.59
CA ALA A 142 5.45 10.89 15.01
C ALA A 142 5.74 11.86 13.83
N GLY A 143 4.80 12.75 13.49
CA GLY A 143 4.96 13.78 12.44
C GLY A 143 4.55 13.35 11.04
N TYR A 144 3.85 12.23 10.89
CA TYR A 144 3.38 11.74 9.61
C TYR A 144 1.87 11.97 9.44
N SER A 145 1.44 12.34 8.25
CA SER A 145 0.00 12.33 7.92
C SER A 145 -0.47 10.89 7.69
N ALA A 146 -1.46 10.44 8.43
CA ALA A 146 -1.97 9.07 8.39
C ALA A 146 -3.51 9.02 8.35
N PRO A 147 -4.16 9.54 7.29
CA PRO A 147 -5.60 9.44 7.16
C PRO A 147 -6.07 7.98 7.03
N ILE A 148 -7.21 7.69 7.66
CA ILE A 148 -7.94 6.43 7.47
C ILE A 148 -8.84 6.60 6.23
N ARG A 149 -8.66 5.73 5.26
CA ARG A 149 -9.44 5.76 4.02
C ARG A 149 -10.88 5.31 4.29
N LEU A 150 -11.86 6.11 3.87
CA LEU A 150 -13.25 5.68 3.89
C LEU A 150 -13.46 4.60 2.80
N PRO A 151 -13.86 3.39 3.17
CA PRO A 151 -14.13 2.33 2.20
C PRO A 151 -15.35 2.70 1.37
N ARG A 152 -15.22 2.56 0.04
CA ARG A 152 -16.32 2.72 -0.90
C ARG A 152 -16.64 1.37 -1.55
N GLY A 153 -17.92 1.13 -1.87
CA GLY A 153 -18.34 -0.08 -2.60
C GLY A 153 -18.31 -1.38 -1.78
N ARG A 154 -18.48 -1.30 -0.46
CA ARG A 154 -18.63 -2.50 0.39
C ARG A 154 -19.83 -3.35 0.01
N ASP A 155 -20.90 -2.69 -0.38
CA ASP A 155 -22.20 -3.25 -0.76
C ASP A 155 -22.17 -4.00 -2.10
N ILE A 156 -21.25 -3.66 -2.99
CA ILE A 156 -21.14 -4.22 -4.35
C ILE A 156 -19.91 -5.11 -4.55
N MET A 157 -19.21 -5.49 -3.48
CA MET A 157 -17.96 -6.29 -3.54
C MET A 157 -16.91 -5.78 -4.53
N ALA A 158 -16.84 -4.45 -4.72
CA ALA A 158 -15.94 -3.80 -5.69
C ALA A 158 -14.60 -3.35 -5.09
N ALA A 159 -14.23 -3.82 -3.91
CA ALA A 159 -12.94 -3.52 -3.31
C ALA A 159 -11.79 -4.25 -4.02
N CYS A 160 -10.61 -3.66 -3.93
CA CYS A 160 -9.39 -4.21 -4.52
C CYS A 160 -9.17 -5.68 -4.08
N GLY A 161 -9.01 -6.59 -5.01
CA GLY A 161 -8.83 -8.02 -4.77
C GLY A 161 -10.12 -8.86 -4.75
N GLN A 162 -11.28 -8.29 -4.49
CA GLN A 162 -12.55 -9.04 -4.44
C GLN A 162 -12.97 -9.59 -5.81
N LEU A 163 -12.83 -8.80 -6.86
CA LEU A 163 -13.19 -9.21 -8.24
C LEU A 163 -12.33 -10.37 -8.75
N LYS A 164 -11.04 -10.38 -8.43
CA LYS A 164 -10.15 -11.48 -8.82
C LYS A 164 -10.54 -12.80 -8.15
N SER A 165 -10.87 -12.76 -6.86
CA SER A 165 -11.30 -13.94 -6.11
C SER A 165 -12.60 -14.54 -6.65
N ALA A 166 -13.54 -13.73 -7.12
CA ALA A 166 -14.76 -14.20 -7.77
C ALA A 166 -14.49 -14.89 -9.11
N SER A 167 -13.61 -14.29 -9.94
CA SER A 167 -13.24 -14.86 -11.25
C SER A 167 -12.44 -16.17 -11.13
N GLU A 168 -11.57 -16.29 -10.15
CA GLU A 168 -10.81 -17.53 -9.89
C GLU A 168 -11.72 -18.67 -9.39
N ARG A 169 -12.75 -18.37 -8.58
CA ARG A 169 -13.75 -19.37 -8.18
C ARG A 169 -14.57 -19.87 -9.36
N GLN A 170 -15.04 -18.99 -10.22
CA GLN A 170 -15.78 -19.40 -11.43
C GLN A 170 -14.97 -20.29 -12.34
N ARG A 171 -13.64 -20.07 -12.45
CA ARG A 171 -12.74 -20.96 -13.22
C ARG A 171 -12.58 -22.33 -12.55
N ARG A 172 -12.41 -22.39 -11.22
CA ARG A 172 -12.28 -23.65 -10.48
C ARG A 172 -13.56 -24.48 -10.52
N THR A 173 -14.73 -23.86 -10.42
CA THR A 173 -16.02 -24.56 -10.53
C THR A 173 -16.18 -25.16 -11.92
N ARG A 174 -15.87 -24.41 -12.99
CA ARG A 174 -15.92 -24.92 -14.37
C ARG A 174 -14.93 -26.05 -14.66
N GLN A 175 -13.76 -26.06 -14.03
CA GLN A 175 -12.78 -27.16 -14.17
C GLN A 175 -13.11 -28.39 -13.33
N ALA A 176 -13.99 -28.28 -12.33
CA ALA A 176 -14.45 -29.43 -11.55
C ALA A 176 -15.70 -30.10 -12.15
N ASP A 177 -16.38 -29.42 -13.08
CA ASP A 177 -17.57 -29.91 -13.79
C ASP A 177 -17.23 -30.48 -15.19
N GLU A 178 -15.94 -30.44 -15.62
CA GLU A 178 -15.38 -31.11 -16.80
C GLU A 178 -14.59 -32.37 -16.39
#